data_65fb1a788db1f6e05f977d808482c4d3
#
_entry.id   65fb1a788db1f6e05f977d808482c4d3
#
_cell.length_a   1.000
_cell.length_b   1.000
_cell.length_c   1.000
_cell.angle_alpha   90.00
_cell.angle_beta   90.00
_cell.angle_gamma   90.00
#
_symmetry.space_group_name_H-M   'P 1'
#
loop_
_entity.id
_entity.type
_entity.pdbx_description
1 polymer ?
#
loop_
_entity_poly.entity_id
_entity_poly.type
_entity_poly.pdbx_seq_one_letter_code
_entity_poly.pdbx_strand_id
1 'polypeptide(L)'
;MTRRSFNAVNSVMLGDCVGLMRGLDAESVDFILTDPPYITHYRSRDGRRVRNDDNDQWLAPAFAEIFRLLKPDTFCVSFYGWNKIDLFMAAWRSAGFRIAGHVVFRKHYASSVRYMRYEHEQAYLLAKGDPSPPTKPISDVIDWTYTGNRLHPTQKPIEALEPLIAAFCEPYGLVLDPFCGSGSTLVAARRIGRNFIGIELDAGHFLTASRRIQSTPNAPHKIA
;
A
#
# COMPACT_ATOMS: atom_id res chain seq x y z
N MET A 1 10.38 9.35 -29.55
CA MET A 1 10.12 8.06 -28.89
C MET A 1 8.68 8.06 -28.42
N THR A 2 7.81 7.31 -29.08
CA THR A 2 6.38 7.19 -28.76
C THR A 2 6.23 6.54 -27.38
N ARG A 3 5.72 7.30 -26.39
CA ARG A 3 5.30 6.75 -25.09
C ARG A 3 4.22 5.69 -25.37
N ARG A 4 4.51 4.44 -25.13
CA ARG A 4 3.47 3.42 -25.02
C ARG A 4 2.72 3.72 -23.73
N SER A 5 1.52 4.26 -23.83
CA SER A 5 0.60 4.32 -22.69
C SER A 5 0.28 2.86 -22.32
N PHE A 6 0.91 2.36 -21.27
CA PHE A 6 0.52 1.08 -20.70
C PHE A 6 -0.88 1.29 -20.08
N ASN A 7 -1.87 0.63 -20.63
CA ASN A 7 -3.17 0.54 -19.96
C ASN A 7 -3.03 -0.42 -18.76
N ALA A 8 -2.41 0.11 -17.70
CA ALA A 8 -2.09 -0.66 -16.48
C ALA A 8 -3.27 -0.71 -15.49
N VAL A 9 -4.36 -0.02 -15.80
CA VAL A 9 -5.53 0.03 -14.91
C VAL A 9 -6.14 -1.35 -14.74
N ASN A 10 -6.44 -1.70 -13.49
CA ASN A 10 -6.99 -3.00 -13.06
C ASN A 10 -6.05 -4.18 -13.34
N SER A 11 -4.73 -3.94 -13.24
CA SER A 11 -3.71 -4.97 -13.44
C SER A 11 -2.66 -5.00 -12.33
N VAL A 12 -1.91 -6.09 -12.30
CA VAL A 12 -0.66 -6.23 -11.56
C VAL A 12 0.49 -6.27 -12.54
N MET A 13 1.58 -5.57 -12.24
CA MET A 13 2.80 -5.57 -13.04
C MET A 13 3.93 -6.27 -12.27
N LEU A 14 4.67 -7.14 -12.96
CA LEU A 14 5.84 -7.81 -12.40
C LEU A 14 7.10 -6.99 -12.69
N GLY A 15 7.81 -6.57 -11.66
CA GLY A 15 9.10 -5.89 -11.81
C GLY A 15 9.43 -4.91 -10.68
N ASP A 16 10.53 -4.19 -10.85
CA ASP A 16 10.96 -3.14 -9.95
C ASP A 16 9.99 -1.95 -9.96
N CYS A 17 9.53 -1.55 -8.77
CA CYS A 17 8.50 -0.53 -8.64
C CYS A 17 8.97 0.84 -9.16
N VAL A 18 10.22 1.23 -8.91
CA VAL A 18 10.75 2.53 -9.35
C VAL A 18 10.79 2.58 -10.88
N GLY A 19 11.30 1.51 -11.51
CA GLY A 19 11.38 1.41 -12.96
C GLY A 19 10.00 1.43 -13.63
N LEU A 20 9.03 0.69 -13.08
CA LEU A 20 7.67 0.61 -13.62
C LEU A 20 6.88 1.91 -13.38
N MET A 21 6.98 2.51 -12.20
CA MET A 21 6.31 3.79 -11.89
C MET A 21 6.76 4.94 -12.81
N ARG A 22 8.03 4.98 -13.24
CA ARG A 22 8.52 5.96 -14.23
C ARG A 22 7.80 5.90 -15.57
N GLY A 23 7.24 4.75 -15.92
CA GLY A 23 6.44 4.57 -17.13
C GLY A 23 4.98 5.03 -17.02
N LEU A 24 4.50 5.38 -15.83
CA LEU A 24 3.16 5.88 -15.57
C LEU A 24 3.13 7.42 -15.65
N ASP A 25 1.99 7.97 -16.04
CA ASP A 25 1.82 9.42 -16.14
C ASP A 25 1.81 10.08 -14.76
N ALA A 26 2.46 11.24 -14.63
CA ALA A 26 2.41 12.03 -13.41
C ALA A 26 0.96 12.45 -13.11
N GLU A 27 0.65 12.58 -11.80
CA GLU A 27 -0.65 13.06 -11.32
C GLU A 27 -1.85 12.26 -11.87
N SER A 28 -1.65 10.94 -12.03
CA SER A 28 -2.64 10.02 -12.57
C SER A 28 -3.36 9.18 -11.51
N VAL A 29 -2.84 9.13 -10.28
CA VAL A 29 -3.30 8.26 -9.20
C VAL A 29 -4.08 9.07 -8.16
N ASP A 30 -5.27 8.58 -7.77
CA ASP A 30 -6.14 9.25 -6.80
C ASP A 30 -5.74 8.96 -5.35
N PHE A 31 -5.23 7.77 -5.07
CA PHE A 31 -4.84 7.35 -3.72
C PHE A 31 -3.74 6.28 -3.77
N ILE A 32 -2.83 6.32 -2.83
CA ILE A 32 -1.82 5.26 -2.67
C ILE A 32 -1.96 4.64 -1.28
N LEU A 33 -2.04 3.31 -1.24
CA LEU A 33 -2.04 2.54 0.00
C LEU A 33 -1.00 1.44 -0.15
N THR A 34 0.08 1.52 0.63
CA THR A 34 1.26 0.70 0.38
C THR A 34 1.92 0.17 1.64
N ASP A 35 2.46 -1.05 1.53
CA ASP A 35 3.17 -1.77 2.60
C ASP A 35 4.58 -2.15 2.11
N PRO A 36 5.50 -1.18 2.07
CA PRO A 36 6.87 -1.42 1.60
C PRO A 36 7.66 -2.31 2.57
N PRO A 37 8.80 -2.87 2.16
CA PRO A 37 9.72 -3.58 3.06
C PRO A 37 10.14 -2.70 4.25
N TYR A 38 10.26 -3.29 5.46
CA TYR A 38 10.50 -2.52 6.69
C TYR A 38 11.99 -2.33 7.05
N ILE A 39 12.89 -2.84 6.20
CA ILE A 39 14.36 -2.77 6.39
C ILE A 39 14.77 -3.45 7.72
N THR A 40 14.13 -4.58 8.01
CA THR A 40 14.30 -5.32 9.27
C THR A 40 15.01 -6.64 9.10
N HIS A 41 15.48 -6.98 7.89
CA HIS A 41 16.03 -8.28 7.53
C HIS A 41 15.07 -9.43 7.91
N TYR A 42 13.76 -9.21 7.64
CA TYR A 42 12.71 -10.14 8.03
C TYR A 42 12.96 -11.55 7.49
N ARG A 43 12.79 -12.51 8.40
CA ARG A 43 12.78 -13.92 8.06
C ARG A 43 11.62 -14.60 8.76
N SER A 44 10.71 -15.17 8.00
CA SER A 44 9.59 -15.94 8.53
C SER A 44 10.07 -17.25 9.18
N ARG A 45 9.22 -17.89 9.97
CA ARG A 45 9.54 -19.18 10.64
C ARG A 45 9.84 -20.31 9.64
N ASP A 46 9.24 -20.27 8.46
CA ASP A 46 9.46 -21.20 7.34
C ASP A 46 10.59 -20.74 6.38
N GLY A 47 11.37 -19.73 6.78
CA GLY A 47 12.57 -19.27 6.07
C GLY A 47 12.33 -18.28 4.93
N ARG A 48 11.08 -17.93 4.60
CA ARG A 48 10.77 -16.92 3.58
C ARG A 48 11.32 -15.56 3.97
N ARG A 49 11.79 -14.79 2.97
CA ARG A 49 12.31 -13.43 3.14
C ARG A 49 11.47 -12.46 2.32
N VAL A 50 11.48 -11.20 2.71
CA VAL A 50 10.94 -10.10 1.90
C VAL A 50 12.10 -9.52 1.08
N ARG A 51 11.92 -9.35 -0.22
CA ARG A 51 12.93 -8.75 -1.09
C ARG A 51 13.14 -7.28 -0.72
N ASN A 52 14.38 -6.81 -0.82
CA ASN A 52 14.79 -5.44 -0.49
C ASN A 52 14.54 -5.03 0.98
N ASP A 53 14.30 -5.99 1.88
CA ASP A 53 14.16 -5.72 3.31
C ASP A 53 15.53 -5.64 4.05
N ASP A 54 16.61 -5.73 3.30
CA ASP A 54 18.00 -5.72 3.78
C ASP A 54 18.75 -4.41 3.48
N ASN A 55 18.13 -3.48 2.76
CA ASN A 55 18.72 -2.18 2.42
C ASN A 55 17.62 -1.10 2.25
N ASP A 56 18.03 0.18 2.22
CA ASP A 56 17.16 1.35 2.08
C ASP A 56 17.30 2.08 0.73
N GLN A 57 18.12 1.56 -0.19
CA GLN A 57 18.45 2.26 -1.45
C GLN A 57 17.23 2.50 -2.35
N TRP A 58 16.21 1.67 -2.24
CA TRP A 58 14.94 1.78 -2.97
C TRP A 58 14.01 2.84 -2.38
N LEU A 59 14.13 3.18 -1.08
CA LEU A 59 13.14 3.91 -0.30
C LEU A 59 12.90 5.33 -0.84
N ALA A 60 13.94 6.16 -0.90
CA ALA A 60 13.80 7.54 -1.39
C ALA A 60 13.39 7.60 -2.89
N PRO A 61 13.99 6.80 -3.81
CA PRO A 61 13.53 6.76 -5.20
C PRO A 61 12.06 6.33 -5.36
N ALA A 62 11.61 5.34 -4.58
CA ALA A 62 10.22 4.89 -4.65
C ALA A 62 9.25 5.98 -4.19
N PHE A 63 9.52 6.65 -3.06
CA PHE A 63 8.64 7.71 -2.56
C PHE A 63 8.66 8.98 -3.43
N ALA A 64 9.75 9.27 -4.14
CA ALA A 64 9.78 10.30 -5.15
C ALA A 64 8.80 10.00 -6.31
N GLU A 65 8.77 8.76 -6.81
CA GLU A 65 7.83 8.35 -7.84
C GLU A 65 6.39 8.27 -7.31
N ILE A 66 6.17 7.77 -6.09
CA ILE A 66 4.87 7.78 -5.41
C ILE A 66 4.30 9.20 -5.35
N PHE A 67 5.11 10.17 -4.92
CA PHE A 67 4.70 11.57 -4.88
C PHE A 67 4.40 12.14 -6.27
N ARG A 68 5.23 11.82 -7.27
CA ARG A 68 5.02 12.27 -8.65
C ARG A 68 3.70 11.76 -9.23
N LEU A 69 3.34 10.50 -8.96
CA LEU A 69 2.16 9.84 -9.51
C LEU A 69 0.85 10.29 -8.84
N LEU A 70 0.89 10.65 -7.57
CA LEU A 70 -0.29 11.17 -6.89
C LEU A 70 -0.78 12.48 -7.53
N LYS A 71 -2.08 12.61 -7.67
CA LYS A 71 -2.73 13.87 -8.03
C LYS A 71 -2.46 14.93 -6.96
N PRO A 72 -2.49 16.23 -7.30
CA PRO A 72 -2.50 17.29 -6.29
C PRO A 72 -3.65 17.09 -5.29
N ASP A 73 -3.44 17.52 -4.06
CA ASP A 73 -4.42 17.52 -2.98
C ASP A 73 -5.04 16.15 -2.72
N THR A 74 -4.18 15.11 -2.69
CA THR A 74 -4.56 13.73 -2.38
C THR A 74 -3.67 13.11 -1.31
N PHE A 75 -4.00 11.88 -0.92
CA PHE A 75 -3.35 11.18 0.19
C PHE A 75 -2.59 9.93 -0.25
N CYS A 76 -1.56 9.61 0.52
CA CYS A 76 -0.92 8.31 0.55
C CYS A 76 -0.97 7.75 1.97
N VAL A 77 -1.32 6.48 2.15
CA VAL A 77 -1.11 5.75 3.40
C VAL A 77 0.05 4.79 3.21
N SER A 78 1.06 4.95 4.04
CA SER A 78 2.25 4.09 4.02
C SER A 78 2.43 3.39 5.35
N PHE A 79 2.44 2.06 5.34
CA PHE A 79 2.98 1.26 6.42
C PHE A 79 4.49 1.46 6.52
N TYR A 80 5.08 1.13 7.66
CA TYR A 80 6.51 1.30 7.89
C TYR A 80 7.03 0.44 9.05
N GLY A 81 8.35 0.19 9.06
CA GLY A 81 9.02 -0.42 10.18
C GLY A 81 9.24 0.60 11.32
N TRP A 82 8.64 0.37 12.48
CA TRP A 82 8.71 1.31 13.62
C TRP A 82 10.15 1.64 14.06
N ASN A 83 11.06 0.67 13.94
CA ASN A 83 12.47 0.81 14.30
C ASN A 83 13.33 1.47 13.21
N LYS A 84 12.71 1.86 12.09
CA LYS A 84 13.33 2.54 10.93
C LYS A 84 12.56 3.79 10.53
N ILE A 85 11.75 4.30 11.44
CA ILE A 85 10.89 5.46 11.18
C ILE A 85 11.66 6.69 10.72
N ASP A 86 12.87 6.88 11.19
CA ASP A 86 13.79 7.95 10.80
C ASP A 86 14.06 7.94 9.30
N LEU A 87 14.35 6.78 8.71
CA LEU A 87 14.58 6.60 7.27
C LEU A 87 13.31 6.87 6.46
N PHE A 88 12.18 6.29 6.89
CA PHE A 88 10.90 6.52 6.25
C PHE A 88 10.49 7.99 6.28
N MET A 89 10.62 8.63 7.44
CA MET A 89 10.29 10.04 7.62
C MET A 89 11.15 10.95 6.74
N ALA A 90 12.45 10.64 6.62
CA ALA A 90 13.38 11.35 5.73
C ALA A 90 12.95 11.19 4.26
N ALA A 91 12.62 9.98 3.82
CA ALA A 91 12.20 9.71 2.45
C ALA A 91 10.87 10.42 2.10
N TRP A 92 9.87 10.38 2.98
CA TRP A 92 8.59 11.04 2.77
C TRP A 92 8.75 12.56 2.65
N ARG A 93 9.49 13.18 3.58
CA ARG A 93 9.74 14.63 3.56
C ARG A 93 10.55 15.05 2.33
N SER A 94 11.58 14.29 1.97
CA SER A 94 12.41 14.57 0.78
C SER A 94 11.59 14.45 -0.52
N ALA A 95 10.59 13.58 -0.58
CA ALA A 95 9.69 13.48 -1.71
C ALA A 95 8.69 14.65 -1.81
N GLY A 96 8.47 15.40 -0.71
CA GLY A 96 7.56 16.54 -0.64
C GLY A 96 6.27 16.28 0.14
N PHE A 97 6.12 15.11 0.78
CA PHE A 97 4.94 14.81 1.60
C PHE A 97 4.89 15.61 2.90
N ARG A 98 3.69 16.06 3.25
CA ARG A 98 3.32 16.52 4.57
C ARG A 98 2.73 15.35 5.39
N ILE A 99 3.12 15.23 6.64
CA ILE A 99 2.51 14.23 7.56
C ILE A 99 1.15 14.76 7.98
N ALA A 100 0.09 14.03 7.68
CA ALA A 100 -1.30 14.44 7.93
C ALA A 100 -1.95 13.67 9.09
N GLY A 101 -1.53 12.42 9.36
CA GLY A 101 -2.07 11.62 10.45
C GLY A 101 -1.26 10.35 10.70
N HIS A 102 -1.63 9.63 11.74
CA HIS A 102 -1.05 8.34 12.12
C HIS A 102 -2.16 7.33 12.37
N VAL A 103 -2.07 6.14 11.80
CA VAL A 103 -3.07 5.07 11.92
C VAL A 103 -2.46 3.90 12.68
N VAL A 104 -3.16 3.42 13.69
CA VAL A 104 -2.80 2.23 14.48
C VAL A 104 -3.78 1.11 14.15
N PHE A 105 -3.24 -0.05 13.77
CA PHE A 105 -4.03 -1.27 13.54
C PHE A 105 -3.91 -2.18 14.74
N ARG A 106 -4.94 -2.23 15.57
CA ARG A 106 -4.98 -2.98 16.82
C ARG A 106 -5.16 -4.46 16.54
N LYS A 107 -4.20 -5.27 16.99
CA LYS A 107 -4.29 -6.74 17.00
C LYS A 107 -4.82 -7.22 18.35
N HIS A 108 -5.74 -8.18 18.32
CA HIS A 108 -6.20 -8.84 19.54
C HIS A 108 -5.30 -10.06 19.92
N TYR A 109 -4.08 -10.06 19.42
CA TYR A 109 -3.03 -11.06 19.68
C TYR A 109 -1.65 -10.42 19.61
N ALA A 110 -0.67 -10.97 20.31
CA ALA A 110 0.71 -10.56 20.18
C ALA A 110 1.36 -11.24 18.96
N SER A 111 1.88 -10.45 18.01
CA SER A 111 2.64 -10.98 16.86
C SER A 111 4.02 -11.50 17.30
N SER A 112 4.59 -10.93 18.34
CA SER A 112 5.78 -11.43 19.04
C SER A 112 5.80 -10.92 20.47
N VAL A 113 6.59 -11.58 21.32
CA VAL A 113 6.84 -11.15 22.70
C VAL A 113 8.35 -11.12 22.91
N ARG A 114 8.88 -9.96 23.27
CA ARG A 114 10.29 -9.75 23.66
C ARG A 114 10.32 -8.81 24.87
N TYR A 115 10.72 -7.54 24.65
CA TYR A 115 10.66 -6.49 25.68
C TYR A 115 9.22 -6.04 25.94
N MET A 116 8.35 -6.15 24.92
CA MET A 116 6.93 -5.84 24.98
C MET A 116 6.13 -6.91 24.25
N ARG A 117 4.82 -6.91 24.43
CA ARG A 117 3.86 -7.63 23.59
C ARG A 117 3.51 -6.75 22.40
N TYR A 118 3.90 -7.16 21.18
CA TYR A 118 3.66 -6.38 19.97
C TYR A 118 2.26 -6.68 19.43
N GLU A 119 1.32 -5.80 19.72
CA GLU A 119 -0.13 -5.98 19.51
C GLU A 119 -0.71 -4.98 18.50
N HIS A 120 0.12 -4.33 17.70
CA HIS A 120 -0.35 -3.44 16.65
C HIS A 120 0.56 -3.43 15.42
N GLU A 121 0.03 -2.94 14.32
CA GLU A 121 0.73 -2.40 13.15
C GLU A 121 0.43 -0.91 13.06
N GLN A 122 1.14 -0.21 12.20
CA GLN A 122 0.97 1.23 12.06
C GLN A 122 1.26 1.71 10.64
N ALA A 123 0.64 2.83 10.28
CA ALA A 123 0.87 3.55 9.04
C ALA A 123 0.79 5.05 9.24
N TYR A 124 1.46 5.81 8.39
CA TYR A 124 1.26 7.26 8.31
C TYR A 124 0.32 7.62 7.17
N LEU A 125 -0.56 8.59 7.44
CA LEU A 125 -1.30 9.32 6.43
C LEU A 125 -0.42 10.50 5.97
N LEU A 126 -0.06 10.47 4.69
CA LEU A 126 0.79 11.45 4.03
C LEU A 126 -0.07 12.25 3.06
N ALA A 127 0.12 13.56 3.01
CA ALA A 127 -0.60 14.43 2.09
C ALA A 127 0.35 15.03 1.04
N LYS A 128 -0.08 15.01 -0.24
CA LYS A 128 0.47 15.83 -1.29
C LYS A 128 -0.40 17.08 -1.41
N GLY A 129 0.20 18.27 -1.30
CA GLY A 129 -0.55 19.53 -1.30
C GLY A 129 -1.39 19.73 -0.02
N ASP A 130 -2.60 20.23 -0.19
CA ASP A 130 -3.54 20.53 0.91
C ASP A 130 -4.92 19.90 0.67
N PRO A 131 -5.00 18.56 0.75
CA PRO A 131 -6.25 17.85 0.51
C PRO A 131 -7.30 18.18 1.59
N SER A 132 -8.55 18.33 1.16
CA SER A 132 -9.69 18.52 2.06
C SER A 132 -9.90 17.29 2.94
N PRO A 133 -10.31 17.47 4.21
CA PRO A 133 -10.71 16.36 5.07
C PRO A 133 -11.82 15.52 4.43
N PRO A 134 -11.83 14.19 4.63
CA PRO A 134 -12.92 13.36 4.13
C PRO A 134 -14.25 13.75 4.79
N THR A 135 -15.34 13.63 4.05
CA THR A 135 -16.70 13.96 4.52
C THR A 135 -17.09 13.19 5.79
N LYS A 136 -16.57 11.97 5.91
CA LYS A 136 -16.72 11.11 7.09
C LYS A 136 -15.34 10.65 7.54
N PRO A 137 -14.71 11.37 8.50
CA PRO A 137 -13.46 10.94 9.07
C PRO A 137 -13.57 9.53 9.66
N ILE A 138 -12.56 8.71 9.42
CA ILE A 138 -12.45 7.37 10.01
C ILE A 138 -11.66 7.43 11.31
N SER A 139 -11.80 6.40 12.16
CA SER A 139 -10.94 6.24 13.34
C SER A 139 -9.49 6.07 12.94
N ASP A 140 -8.60 6.66 13.69
CA ASP A 140 -7.15 6.43 13.62
C ASP A 140 -6.71 5.11 14.27
N VAL A 141 -7.64 4.41 14.95
CA VAL A 141 -7.46 3.05 15.48
C VAL A 141 -8.40 2.11 14.75
N ILE A 142 -7.84 1.17 13.98
CA ILE A 142 -8.58 0.19 13.17
C ILE A 142 -8.31 -1.22 13.70
N ASP A 143 -9.34 -2.04 13.82
CA ASP A 143 -9.17 -3.42 14.24
C ASP A 143 -8.51 -4.27 13.14
N TRP A 144 -7.59 -5.13 13.58
CA TRP A 144 -6.83 -6.04 12.72
C TRP A 144 -7.23 -7.49 12.94
N THR A 145 -7.84 -8.09 11.94
CA THR A 145 -8.16 -9.52 11.95
C THR A 145 -6.96 -10.35 11.50
N TYR A 146 -6.65 -11.42 12.22
CA TYR A 146 -5.55 -12.31 11.85
C TYR A 146 -5.86 -13.06 10.54
N THR A 147 -5.01 -12.90 9.52
CA THR A 147 -5.18 -13.51 8.19
C THR A 147 -4.62 -14.94 8.09
N GLY A 148 -3.84 -15.37 9.08
CA GLY A 148 -3.06 -16.62 9.03
C GLY A 148 -1.81 -16.51 8.15
N ASN A 149 -1.55 -15.39 7.49
CA ASN A 149 -0.40 -15.13 6.61
C ASN A 149 -0.19 -16.22 5.54
N ARG A 150 -1.28 -16.83 5.06
CA ARG A 150 -1.25 -18.00 4.16
C ARG A 150 -0.70 -17.67 2.79
N LEU A 151 -0.96 -16.46 2.29
CA LEU A 151 -0.64 -16.03 0.93
C LEU A 151 0.62 -15.15 0.87
N HIS A 152 0.95 -14.47 1.96
CA HIS A 152 2.14 -13.64 2.09
C HIS A 152 2.58 -13.62 3.57
N PRO A 153 3.90 -13.58 3.87
CA PRO A 153 4.40 -13.56 5.26
C PRO A 153 3.86 -12.41 6.11
N THR A 154 3.55 -11.28 5.49
CA THR A 154 3.03 -10.06 6.13
C THR A 154 1.69 -9.64 5.52
N GLN A 155 0.82 -10.62 5.19
CA GLN A 155 -0.47 -10.35 4.56
C GLN A 155 -1.35 -9.42 5.40
N LYS A 156 -1.81 -8.31 4.81
CA LYS A 156 -2.73 -7.37 5.43
C LYS A 156 -4.18 -7.88 5.31
N PRO A 157 -5.03 -7.73 6.35
CA PRO A 157 -6.45 -8.05 6.26
C PRO A 157 -7.18 -7.04 5.39
N ILE A 158 -7.98 -7.53 4.47
CA ILE A 158 -8.72 -6.71 3.50
C ILE A 158 -9.67 -5.75 4.23
N GLU A 159 -10.33 -6.24 5.27
CA GLU A 159 -11.32 -5.51 6.09
C GLU A 159 -10.71 -4.29 6.80
N ALA A 160 -9.40 -4.31 7.08
CA ALA A 160 -8.68 -3.16 7.65
C ALA A 160 -8.25 -2.13 6.58
N LEU A 161 -8.14 -2.54 5.32
CA LEU A 161 -7.72 -1.66 4.21
C LEU A 161 -8.91 -0.96 3.54
N GLU A 162 -10.08 -1.62 3.46
CA GLU A 162 -11.28 -1.08 2.83
C GLU A 162 -11.71 0.29 3.39
N PRO A 163 -11.73 0.52 4.73
CA PRO A 163 -12.09 1.82 5.29
C PRO A 163 -11.15 2.95 4.85
N LEU A 164 -9.84 2.68 4.76
CA LEU A 164 -8.85 3.66 4.30
C LEU A 164 -9.10 4.04 2.84
N ILE A 165 -9.28 3.04 1.98
CA ILE A 165 -9.53 3.29 0.55
C ILE A 165 -10.86 4.03 0.38
N ALA A 166 -11.91 3.67 1.14
CA ALA A 166 -13.21 4.33 1.06
C ALA A 166 -13.18 5.80 1.52
N ALA A 167 -12.33 6.11 2.53
CA ALA A 167 -12.22 7.46 3.08
C ALA A 167 -11.43 8.42 2.18
N PHE A 168 -10.40 7.91 1.47
CA PHE A 168 -9.43 8.75 0.78
C PHE A 168 -9.40 8.56 -0.75
N CYS A 169 -10.25 7.71 -1.31
CA CYS A 169 -10.38 7.49 -2.74
C CYS A 169 -11.84 7.46 -3.14
N GLU A 170 -12.24 8.34 -4.05
CA GLU A 170 -13.61 8.40 -4.56
C GLU A 170 -14.00 7.10 -5.31
N PRO A 171 -15.28 6.78 -5.43
CA PRO A 171 -15.74 5.68 -6.27
C PRO A 171 -15.14 5.79 -7.68
N TYR A 172 -14.69 4.64 -8.23
CA TYR A 172 -13.99 4.52 -9.50
C TYR A 172 -12.61 5.21 -9.58
N GLY A 173 -12.14 5.87 -8.52
CA GLY A 173 -10.79 6.41 -8.42
C GLY A 173 -9.73 5.32 -8.51
N LEU A 174 -8.51 5.71 -8.87
CA LEU A 174 -7.38 4.81 -9.08
C LEU A 174 -6.52 4.70 -7.81
N VAL A 175 -6.43 3.49 -7.26
CA VAL A 175 -5.55 3.12 -6.15
C VAL A 175 -4.28 2.49 -6.69
N LEU A 176 -3.11 2.94 -6.24
CA LEU A 176 -1.82 2.31 -6.54
C LEU A 176 -1.23 1.67 -5.28
N ASP A 177 -0.73 0.44 -5.43
CA ASP A 177 0.14 -0.21 -4.44
C ASP A 177 1.43 -0.69 -5.13
N PRO A 178 2.55 0.05 -5.00
CA PRO A 178 3.81 -0.29 -5.64
C PRO A 178 4.58 -1.45 -4.96
N PHE A 179 4.06 -2.00 -3.85
CA PHE A 179 4.61 -3.14 -3.13
C PHE A 179 3.48 -4.13 -2.77
N CYS A 180 2.69 -4.53 -3.78
CA CYS A 180 1.38 -5.13 -3.54
C CYS A 180 1.42 -6.55 -2.94
N GLY A 181 2.56 -7.22 -2.92
CA GLY A 181 2.72 -8.55 -2.35
C GLY A 181 1.68 -9.52 -2.91
N SER A 182 0.88 -10.11 -2.03
CA SER A 182 -0.24 -10.99 -2.42
C SER A 182 -1.51 -10.24 -2.88
N GLY A 183 -1.47 -8.92 -3.03
CA GLY A 183 -2.54 -8.10 -3.60
C GLY A 183 -3.69 -7.74 -2.66
N SER A 184 -3.47 -7.64 -1.34
CA SER A 184 -4.55 -7.32 -0.39
C SER A 184 -5.18 -5.95 -0.65
N THR A 185 -4.36 -4.93 -0.92
CA THR A 185 -4.82 -3.57 -1.29
C THR A 185 -5.66 -3.58 -2.57
N LEU A 186 -5.24 -4.35 -3.56
CA LEU A 186 -5.91 -4.41 -4.87
C LEU A 186 -7.26 -5.13 -4.77
N VAL A 187 -7.32 -6.20 -3.98
CA VAL A 187 -8.57 -6.90 -3.68
C VAL A 187 -9.52 -5.99 -2.92
N ALA A 188 -9.04 -5.25 -1.90
CA ALA A 188 -9.85 -4.29 -1.17
C ALA A 188 -10.41 -3.21 -2.11
N ALA A 189 -9.57 -2.59 -2.96
CA ALA A 189 -9.99 -1.60 -3.94
C ALA A 189 -11.09 -2.14 -4.87
N ARG A 190 -10.90 -3.35 -5.45
CA ARG A 190 -11.86 -4.00 -6.33
C ARG A 190 -13.20 -4.27 -5.66
N ARG A 191 -13.19 -4.80 -4.42
CA ARG A 191 -14.40 -5.12 -3.65
C ARG A 191 -15.29 -3.91 -3.39
N ILE A 192 -14.70 -2.73 -3.28
CA ILE A 192 -15.42 -1.48 -3.00
C ILE A 192 -15.53 -0.55 -4.21
N GLY A 193 -15.27 -1.06 -5.43
CA GLY A 193 -15.53 -0.37 -6.69
C GLY A 193 -14.52 0.73 -7.04
N ARG A 194 -13.24 0.54 -6.65
CA ARG A 194 -12.13 1.38 -7.09
C ARG A 194 -11.30 0.67 -8.13
N ASN A 195 -10.74 1.44 -9.07
CA ASN A 195 -9.70 0.95 -9.97
C ASN A 195 -8.39 0.78 -9.20
N PHE A 196 -7.49 -0.02 -9.73
CA PHE A 196 -6.22 -0.28 -9.06
C PHE A 196 -5.08 -0.52 -10.05
N ILE A 197 -3.85 -0.29 -9.57
CA ILE A 197 -2.61 -0.77 -10.16
C ILE A 197 -1.80 -1.38 -9.03
N GLY A 198 -1.26 -2.58 -9.22
CA GLY A 198 -0.30 -3.20 -8.31
C GLY A 198 1.04 -3.41 -8.99
N ILE A 199 2.13 -3.28 -8.23
CA ILE A 199 3.45 -3.66 -8.68
C ILE A 199 4.04 -4.65 -7.68
N GLU A 200 4.65 -5.72 -8.19
CA GLU A 200 5.27 -6.75 -7.36
C GLU A 200 6.58 -7.22 -7.99
N LEU A 201 7.63 -7.31 -7.18
CA LEU A 201 8.96 -7.72 -7.60
C LEU A 201 9.13 -9.24 -7.65
N ASP A 202 8.45 -9.96 -6.76
CA ASP A 202 8.52 -11.41 -6.67
C ASP A 202 7.49 -12.09 -7.58
N ALA A 203 7.96 -12.95 -8.49
CA ALA A 203 7.10 -13.63 -9.45
C ALA A 203 6.03 -14.54 -8.78
N GLY A 204 6.33 -15.14 -7.63
CA GLY A 204 5.40 -15.99 -6.89
C GLY A 204 4.26 -15.17 -6.26
N HIS A 205 4.60 -14.04 -5.64
CA HIS A 205 3.62 -13.11 -5.09
C HIS A 205 2.80 -12.43 -6.19
N PHE A 206 3.42 -12.05 -7.31
CA PHE A 206 2.72 -11.55 -8.50
C PHE A 206 1.64 -12.52 -9.00
N LEU A 207 1.99 -13.81 -9.15
CA LEU A 207 1.02 -14.83 -9.56
C LEU A 207 -0.11 -14.99 -8.53
N THR A 208 0.23 -14.90 -7.24
CA THR A 208 -0.75 -14.97 -6.15
C THR A 208 -1.72 -13.78 -6.21
N ALA A 209 -1.20 -12.56 -6.35
CA ALA A 209 -2.00 -11.34 -6.48
C ALA A 209 -2.92 -11.41 -7.71
N SER A 210 -2.38 -11.81 -8.87
CA SER A 210 -3.13 -11.93 -10.12
C SER A 210 -4.30 -12.91 -10.00
N ARG A 211 -4.08 -14.09 -9.40
CA ARG A 211 -5.15 -15.09 -9.16
C ARG A 211 -6.22 -14.57 -8.20
N ARG A 212 -5.81 -13.92 -7.11
CA ARG A 212 -6.75 -13.34 -6.12
C ARG A 212 -7.65 -12.29 -6.76
N ILE A 213 -7.07 -11.40 -7.57
CA ILE A 213 -7.82 -10.38 -8.26
C ILE A 213 -8.80 -11.00 -9.25
N GLN A 214 -8.39 -11.99 -10.06
CA GLN A 214 -9.27 -12.67 -10.99
C GLN A 214 -10.44 -13.36 -10.30
N SER A 215 -10.25 -13.93 -9.12
CA SER A 215 -11.30 -14.59 -8.32
C SER A 215 -12.16 -13.63 -7.50
N THR A 216 -11.80 -12.36 -7.39
CA THR A 216 -12.54 -11.36 -6.63
C THR A 216 -13.64 -10.74 -7.50
N PRO A 217 -14.92 -10.83 -7.12
CA PRO A 217 -16.00 -10.15 -7.85
C PRO A 217 -15.79 -8.64 -7.88
N ASN A 218 -16.22 -7.99 -8.95
CA ASN A 218 -16.34 -6.53 -8.95
C ASN A 218 -17.43 -6.12 -7.96
N ALA A 219 -17.26 -4.94 -7.36
CA ALA A 219 -18.35 -4.33 -6.62
C ALA A 219 -19.63 -4.27 -7.48
N PRO A 220 -20.80 -4.55 -6.92
CA PRO A 220 -22.03 -4.37 -7.66
C PRO A 220 -22.14 -2.91 -8.10
N HIS A 221 -22.38 -2.69 -9.39
CA HIS A 221 -22.71 -1.37 -9.91
C HIS A 221 -24.01 -0.91 -9.22
N LYS A 222 -23.92 0.00 -8.27
CA LYS A 222 -25.10 0.76 -7.88
C LYS A 222 -25.41 1.70 -9.05
N ILE A 223 -26.37 1.31 -9.85
CA ILE A 223 -27.01 2.24 -10.79
C ILE A 223 -27.63 3.33 -9.91
N ALA A 224 -27.13 4.55 -10.06
CA ALA A 224 -27.64 5.73 -9.36
C ALA A 224 -29.03 6.08 -9.90
#